data_404d9bbcb4c8723d27d2af30b0f0009b
#
_entry.id   404d9bbcb4c8723d27d2af30b0f0009b
#
_cell.length_a   1.000
_cell.length_b   1.000
_cell.length_c   1.000
_cell.angle_alpha   90.00
_cell.angle_beta   90.00
_cell.angle_gamma   90.00
#
_symmetry.space_group_name_H-M   'P 1'
#
loop_
_entity.id
_entity.type
_entity.pdbx_description
1 polymer ?
#
loop_
_entity_poly.entity_id
_entity_poly.type
_entity_poly.pdbx_seq_one_letter_code
_entity_poly.pdbx_strand_id
1 'polypeptide(L)'
;MKSVEFWHARPTHFWHEVADIDPTFSYAKLYEEAGFDGLLFFDTQNLAPEVYVSLTAAANVTRTLKLGTGVTNPMTRHAAVTASAMATLQTVSGGRAYLGIGRGDSSLAHLGYSPSSASMLETYLVDLQRYLRGEQVEFSEDSNVGSLNLGDQPD
;
A
#
# COMPACT_ATOMS: atom_id res chain seq x y z
N MET A 1 -23.65 3.94 19.24
CA MET A 1 -23.67 2.85 18.24
C MET A 1 -22.47 3.06 17.33
N LYS A 2 -21.67 2.00 17.01
CA LYS A 2 -20.65 2.12 15.98
C LYS A 2 -21.38 2.24 14.63
N SER A 3 -21.08 3.27 13.85
CA SER A 3 -21.61 3.42 12.50
C SER A 3 -21.07 2.29 11.62
N VAL A 4 -21.88 1.78 10.72
CA VAL A 4 -21.45 0.86 9.65
C VAL A 4 -20.75 1.71 8.60
N GLU A 5 -19.57 1.29 8.15
CA GLU A 5 -18.82 1.94 7.06
C GLU A 5 -18.97 1.14 5.78
N PHE A 6 -19.15 1.84 4.66
CA PHE A 6 -19.24 1.26 3.33
C PHE A 6 -17.96 1.54 2.54
N TRP A 7 -17.25 0.46 2.19
CA TRP A 7 -16.02 0.53 1.43
C TRP A 7 -16.18 -0.17 0.08
N HIS A 8 -15.55 0.37 -0.93
CA HIS A 8 -15.44 -0.27 -2.24
C HIS A 8 -13.99 -0.67 -2.51
N ALA A 9 -13.79 -1.88 -3.03
CA ALA A 9 -12.50 -2.31 -3.57
C ALA A 9 -12.57 -2.20 -5.09
N ARG A 10 -11.85 -1.24 -5.65
CA ARG A 10 -11.88 -1.01 -7.08
C ARG A 10 -11.03 -2.05 -7.80
N PRO A 11 -11.63 -2.85 -8.71
CA PRO A 11 -10.86 -3.62 -9.66
C PRO A 11 -10.13 -2.64 -10.57
N THR A 12 -8.85 -2.85 -10.72
CA THR A 12 -8.02 -2.09 -11.63
C THR A 12 -8.18 -2.62 -13.03
N HIS A 13 -8.11 -1.74 -14.01
CA HIS A 13 -8.15 -2.12 -15.42
C HIS A 13 -6.92 -2.95 -15.76
N PHE A 14 -7.08 -3.98 -16.56
CA PHE A 14 -5.97 -4.78 -17.07
C PHE A 14 -5.01 -3.93 -17.89
N TRP A 15 -3.74 -4.31 -17.95
CA TRP A 15 -2.65 -3.57 -18.61
C TRP A 15 -2.91 -3.14 -20.07
N HIS A 16 -3.77 -3.84 -20.80
CA HIS A 16 -4.12 -3.45 -22.17
C HIS A 16 -5.05 -2.22 -22.23
N GLU A 17 -5.57 -1.77 -21.09
CA GLU A 17 -6.38 -0.56 -20.95
C GLU A 17 -5.63 0.58 -20.20
N VAL A 18 -4.30 0.50 -20.10
CA VAL A 18 -3.48 1.55 -19.42
C VAL A 18 -3.69 2.93 -20.06
N ALA A 19 -4.06 2.98 -21.34
CA ALA A 19 -4.43 4.22 -22.01
C ALA A 19 -5.72 4.87 -21.45
N ASP A 20 -6.55 4.10 -20.73
CA ASP A 20 -7.80 4.54 -20.13
C ASP A 20 -7.70 4.85 -18.63
N ILE A 21 -6.48 4.87 -18.08
CA ILE A 21 -6.31 5.37 -16.71
C ILE A 21 -6.69 6.85 -16.72
N ASP A 22 -7.82 7.16 -16.08
CA ASP A 22 -8.17 8.55 -15.83
C ASP A 22 -7.09 9.19 -14.94
N PRO A 23 -6.18 10.02 -15.50
CA PRO A 23 -5.08 10.60 -14.75
C PRO A 23 -5.57 11.59 -13.69
N THR A 24 -6.84 11.98 -13.74
CA THR A 24 -7.44 12.89 -12.78
C THR A 24 -8.00 12.16 -11.57
N PHE A 25 -8.10 10.83 -11.64
CA PHE A 25 -8.72 10.02 -10.58
C PHE A 25 -10.12 10.49 -10.19
N SER A 26 -10.85 11.10 -11.14
CA SER A 26 -12.20 11.66 -10.94
C SER A 26 -13.19 10.64 -10.36
N TYR A 27 -13.00 9.36 -10.63
CA TYR A 27 -13.80 8.28 -10.06
C TYR A 27 -13.72 8.23 -8.53
N ALA A 28 -12.55 8.53 -7.91
CA ALA A 28 -12.45 8.57 -6.45
C ALA A 28 -13.39 9.62 -5.87
N LYS A 29 -13.52 10.75 -6.56
CA LYS A 29 -14.47 11.80 -6.20
C LYS A 29 -15.93 11.32 -6.34
N LEU A 30 -16.24 10.53 -7.37
CA LEU A 30 -17.57 9.95 -7.52
C LEU A 30 -17.95 9.02 -6.37
N TYR A 31 -17.02 8.21 -5.85
CA TYR A 31 -17.26 7.39 -4.65
C TYR A 31 -17.48 8.24 -3.41
N GLU A 32 -16.72 9.31 -3.24
CA GLU A 32 -16.94 10.26 -2.15
C GLU A 32 -18.32 10.92 -2.22
N GLU A 33 -18.71 11.42 -3.41
CA GLU A 33 -20.01 12.05 -3.65
C GLU A 33 -21.17 11.06 -3.50
N ALA A 34 -20.96 9.78 -3.80
CA ALA A 34 -21.93 8.71 -3.59
C ALA A 34 -22.08 8.27 -2.12
N GLY A 35 -21.26 8.83 -1.21
CA GLY A 35 -21.37 8.58 0.22
C GLY A 35 -20.64 7.33 0.70
N PHE A 36 -19.65 6.82 -0.05
CA PHE A 36 -18.77 5.77 0.45
C PHE A 36 -17.83 6.33 1.51
N ASP A 37 -17.55 5.53 2.55
CA ASP A 37 -16.60 5.88 3.62
C ASP A 37 -15.16 5.68 3.19
N GLY A 38 -14.91 4.71 2.29
CA GLY A 38 -13.56 4.41 1.84
C GLY A 38 -13.47 3.72 0.49
N LEU A 39 -12.27 3.81 -0.09
CA LEU A 39 -11.91 3.19 -1.36
C LEU A 39 -10.59 2.44 -1.19
N LEU A 40 -10.58 1.16 -1.59
CA LEU A 40 -9.42 0.30 -1.57
C LEU A 40 -8.88 0.10 -2.99
N PHE A 41 -7.55 0.11 -3.11
CA PHE A 41 -6.82 -0.14 -4.35
C PHE A 41 -6.06 -1.46 -4.25
N PHE A 42 -6.08 -2.25 -5.32
CA PHE A 42 -5.34 -3.50 -5.40
C PHE A 42 -3.86 -3.26 -5.65
N ASP A 43 -3.01 -3.99 -4.94
CA ASP A 43 -1.56 -4.01 -5.14
C ASP A 43 -1.18 -5.28 -5.92
N THR A 44 -1.42 -5.25 -7.22
CA THR A 44 -1.16 -6.38 -8.14
C THR A 44 -0.42 -5.85 -9.37
N GLN A 45 0.89 -5.92 -9.37
CA GLN A 45 1.81 -5.22 -10.27
C GLN A 45 1.54 -5.46 -11.76
N ASN A 46 1.07 -6.66 -12.13
CA ASN A 46 0.80 -7.01 -13.52
C ASN A 46 -0.65 -6.73 -13.97
N LEU A 47 -1.51 -6.30 -13.07
CA LEU A 47 -2.94 -6.10 -13.35
C LEU A 47 -3.44 -4.70 -12.97
N ALA A 48 -2.62 -3.94 -12.24
CA ALA A 48 -3.02 -2.68 -11.66
C ALA A 48 -1.90 -1.63 -11.76
N PRO A 49 -2.24 -0.34 -11.86
CA PRO A 49 -1.29 0.74 -11.62
C PRO A 49 -0.68 0.65 -10.23
N GLU A 50 0.49 1.25 -10.04
CA GLU A 50 1.18 1.26 -8.76
C GLU A 50 0.26 1.84 -7.66
N VAL A 51 0.12 1.09 -6.58
CA VAL A 51 -0.93 1.31 -5.58
C VAL A 51 -0.75 2.62 -4.81
N TYR A 52 0.47 2.97 -4.39
CA TYR A 52 0.71 4.18 -3.61
C TYR A 52 0.66 5.47 -4.45
N VAL A 53 1.05 5.37 -5.72
CA VAL A 53 0.88 6.46 -6.68
C VAL A 53 -0.62 6.73 -6.89
N SER A 54 -1.40 5.66 -7.09
CA SER A 54 -2.84 5.75 -7.27
C SER A 54 -3.55 6.30 -6.03
N LEU A 55 -3.17 5.84 -4.84
CA LEU A 55 -3.71 6.33 -3.57
C LEU A 55 -3.41 7.81 -3.35
N THR A 56 -2.19 8.25 -3.69
CA THR A 56 -1.79 9.66 -3.56
C THR A 56 -2.58 10.54 -4.53
N ALA A 57 -2.77 10.08 -5.77
CA ALA A 57 -3.58 10.81 -6.74
C ALA A 57 -5.05 10.92 -6.29
N ALA A 58 -5.64 9.84 -5.78
CA ALA A 58 -6.99 9.84 -5.21
C ALA A 58 -7.10 10.77 -3.98
N ALA A 59 -6.06 10.81 -3.13
CA ALA A 59 -6.02 11.69 -1.95
C ALA A 59 -6.11 13.18 -2.33
N ASN A 60 -5.49 13.55 -3.45
CA ASN A 60 -5.47 14.94 -3.92
C ASN A 60 -6.83 15.42 -4.46
N VAL A 61 -7.69 14.53 -4.92
CA VAL A 61 -8.99 14.88 -5.49
C VAL A 61 -10.17 14.64 -4.54
N THR A 62 -9.92 14.03 -3.37
CA THR A 62 -10.93 13.75 -2.34
C THR A 62 -10.62 14.49 -1.04
N ARG A 63 -11.61 14.64 -0.16
CA ARG A 63 -11.48 15.38 1.11
C ARG A 63 -11.80 14.55 2.35
N THR A 64 -12.73 13.62 2.24
CA THR A 64 -13.27 12.82 3.36
C THR A 64 -13.11 11.32 3.15
N LEU A 65 -12.98 10.89 1.89
CA LEU A 65 -12.88 9.47 1.53
C LEU A 65 -11.60 8.85 2.14
N LYS A 66 -11.76 7.80 2.91
CA LYS A 66 -10.66 6.98 3.41
C LYS A 66 -10.05 6.19 2.27
N LEU A 67 -8.73 6.08 2.24
CA LEU A 67 -8.00 5.51 1.11
C LEU A 67 -7.03 4.43 1.60
N GLY A 68 -7.07 3.27 0.99
CA GLY A 68 -6.24 2.17 1.47
C GLY A 68 -5.89 1.13 0.43
N THR A 69 -4.92 0.29 0.81
CA THR A 69 -4.57 -0.90 0.03
C THR A 69 -5.54 -2.03 0.32
N GLY A 70 -6.00 -2.72 -0.71
CA GLY A 70 -6.93 -3.82 -0.51
C GLY A 70 -6.59 -5.06 -1.35
N VAL A 71 -5.48 -5.72 -1.09
CA VAL A 71 -4.45 -5.57 -0.05
C VAL A 71 -3.06 -5.54 -0.66
N THR A 72 -2.08 -4.96 0.06
CA THR A 72 -0.66 -5.16 -0.24
C THR A 72 -0.11 -6.43 0.40
N ASN A 73 1.17 -6.73 0.22
CA ASN A 73 1.80 -7.95 0.71
C ASN A 73 3.25 -7.69 1.17
N PRO A 74 3.85 -8.58 1.99
CA PRO A 74 5.19 -8.39 2.54
C PRO A 74 6.34 -8.72 1.57
N MET A 75 6.05 -9.26 0.38
CA MET A 75 7.08 -9.78 -0.52
C MET A 75 7.57 -8.76 -1.54
N THR A 76 6.69 -7.82 -1.93
CA THR A 76 7.00 -6.87 -3.02
C THR A 76 7.69 -5.60 -2.52
N ARG A 77 7.62 -5.31 -1.21
CA ARG A 77 8.26 -4.14 -0.59
C ARG A 77 8.76 -4.46 0.80
N HIS A 78 9.93 -3.96 1.15
CA HIS A 78 10.43 -4.00 2.52
C HIS A 78 9.51 -3.22 3.48
N ALA A 79 9.41 -3.65 4.75
CA ALA A 79 8.53 -3.03 5.74
C ALA A 79 8.81 -1.51 5.93
N ALA A 80 10.08 -1.10 5.88
CA ALA A 80 10.47 0.30 5.94
C ALA A 80 9.92 1.12 4.75
N VAL A 81 9.92 0.54 3.55
CA VAL A 81 9.39 1.20 2.33
C VAL A 81 7.88 1.37 2.43
N THR A 82 7.18 0.34 2.89
CA THR A 82 5.73 0.41 3.13
C THR A 82 5.39 1.41 4.23
N ALA A 83 6.16 1.45 5.32
CA ALA A 83 5.98 2.42 6.40
C ALA A 83 6.14 3.86 5.89
N SER A 84 7.20 4.13 5.11
CA SER A 84 7.45 5.44 4.52
C SER A 84 6.33 5.86 3.57
N ALA A 85 5.87 4.96 2.69
CA ALA A 85 4.76 5.23 1.78
C ALA A 85 3.47 5.55 2.53
N MET A 86 3.13 4.76 3.56
CA MET A 86 1.93 4.96 4.36
C MET A 86 1.98 6.24 5.20
N ALA A 87 3.13 6.58 5.78
CA ALA A 87 3.31 7.84 6.52
C ALA A 87 3.15 9.06 5.60
N THR A 88 3.70 8.97 4.39
CA THR A 88 3.54 10.01 3.37
C THR A 88 2.06 10.14 2.96
N LEU A 89 1.41 9.03 2.65
CA LEU A 89 -0.01 9.02 2.30
C LEU A 89 -0.89 9.57 3.43
N GLN A 90 -0.59 9.22 4.69
CA GLN A 90 -1.29 9.72 5.86
C GLN A 90 -1.21 11.26 5.94
N THR A 91 -0.04 11.82 5.65
CA THR A 91 0.17 13.27 5.64
C THR A 91 -0.56 13.92 4.46
N VAL A 92 -0.37 13.42 3.25
CA VAL A 92 -0.98 13.97 2.03
C VAL A 92 -2.51 13.90 2.07
N SER A 93 -3.05 12.81 2.61
CA SER A 93 -4.50 12.63 2.71
C SER A 93 -5.13 13.36 3.91
N GLY A 94 -4.34 13.97 4.80
CA GLY A 94 -4.87 14.59 6.02
C GLY A 94 -5.46 13.58 7.00
N GLY A 95 -4.82 12.43 7.19
CA GLY A 95 -5.23 11.44 8.19
C GLY A 95 -6.19 10.35 7.69
N ARG A 96 -6.34 10.18 6.36
CA ARG A 96 -7.31 9.26 5.75
C ARG A 96 -6.70 7.97 5.20
N ALA A 97 -5.43 7.69 5.50
CA ALA A 97 -4.74 6.50 4.98
C ALA A 97 -5.07 5.24 5.80
N TYR A 98 -5.30 4.14 5.09
CA TYR A 98 -5.55 2.81 5.66
C TYR A 98 -4.67 1.76 4.99
N LEU A 99 -4.11 0.87 5.78
CA LEU A 99 -3.30 -0.23 5.27
C LEU A 99 -4.03 -1.56 5.43
N GLY A 100 -4.46 -2.13 4.31
CA GLY A 100 -4.84 -3.52 4.24
C GLY A 100 -3.67 -4.35 3.73
N ILE A 101 -3.30 -5.40 4.46
CA ILE A 101 -2.18 -6.26 4.11
C ILE A 101 -2.55 -7.73 4.26
N GLY A 102 -2.07 -8.56 3.36
CA GLY A 102 -2.28 -9.99 3.34
C GLY A 102 -1.02 -10.74 2.91
N ARG A 103 -1.12 -12.07 2.78
CA ARG A 103 0.00 -12.92 2.39
C ARG A 103 0.43 -12.79 0.93
N GLY A 104 -0.44 -12.24 0.07
CA GLY A 104 -0.13 -11.97 -1.33
C GLY A 104 -0.41 -13.16 -2.26
N ASP A 105 -1.58 -13.75 -2.24
CA ASP A 105 -1.91 -14.93 -3.05
C ASP A 105 -1.87 -14.61 -4.56
N SER A 106 -2.84 -13.89 -5.09
CA SER A 106 -2.97 -13.66 -6.54
C SER A 106 -1.88 -12.73 -7.08
N SER A 107 -1.54 -11.66 -6.36
CA SER A 107 -0.51 -10.71 -6.80
C SER A 107 0.86 -11.36 -6.94
N LEU A 108 1.24 -12.23 -6.00
CA LEU A 108 2.51 -12.95 -6.03
C LEU A 108 2.52 -14.06 -7.08
N ALA A 109 1.40 -14.75 -7.30
CA ALA A 109 1.28 -15.75 -8.35
C ALA A 109 1.60 -15.19 -9.75
N HIS A 110 1.16 -13.96 -10.05
CA HIS A 110 1.49 -13.26 -11.29
C HIS A 110 2.97 -12.88 -11.43
N LEU A 111 3.72 -12.88 -10.32
CA LEU A 111 5.17 -12.67 -10.31
C LEU A 111 5.98 -13.97 -10.22
N GLY A 112 5.30 -15.13 -10.20
CA GLY A 112 5.94 -16.44 -10.06
C GLY A 112 6.37 -16.78 -8.64
N TYR A 113 5.83 -16.10 -7.63
CA TYR A 113 6.12 -16.35 -6.22
C TYR A 113 4.96 -17.07 -5.53
N SER A 114 5.29 -17.82 -4.49
CA SER A 114 4.30 -18.35 -3.54
C SER A 114 3.89 -17.26 -2.54
N PRO A 115 2.70 -17.36 -1.95
CA PRO A 115 2.30 -16.48 -0.85
C PRO A 115 3.29 -16.54 0.32
N SER A 116 3.50 -15.44 1.01
CA SER A 116 4.33 -15.41 2.22
C SER A 116 3.79 -16.37 3.28
N SER A 117 4.68 -16.92 4.12
CA SER A 117 4.26 -17.69 5.29
C SER A 117 3.56 -16.79 6.32
N ALA A 118 2.80 -17.40 7.23
CA ALA A 118 2.18 -16.65 8.31
C ALA A 118 3.22 -15.98 9.23
N SER A 119 4.33 -16.70 9.53
CA SER A 119 5.42 -16.15 10.33
C SER A 119 6.12 -14.97 9.67
N MET A 120 6.33 -15.03 8.34
CA MET A 120 6.90 -13.91 7.59
C MET A 120 5.97 -12.68 7.62
N LEU A 121 4.67 -12.89 7.44
CA LEU A 121 3.70 -11.80 7.56
C LEU A 121 3.68 -11.21 8.97
N GLU A 122 3.74 -12.04 10.01
CA GLU A 122 3.81 -11.59 11.40
C GLU A 122 5.05 -10.73 11.66
N THR A 123 6.24 -11.21 11.28
CA THR A 123 7.50 -10.44 11.41
C THR A 123 7.40 -9.11 10.67
N TYR A 124 6.93 -9.15 9.43
CA TYR A 124 6.73 -7.94 8.64
C TYR A 124 5.81 -6.92 9.32
N LEU A 125 4.70 -7.37 9.91
CA LEU A 125 3.76 -6.50 10.60
C LEU A 125 4.35 -5.88 11.87
N VAL A 126 5.15 -6.65 12.61
CA VAL A 126 5.88 -6.14 13.79
C VAL A 126 6.85 -5.05 13.38
N ASP A 127 7.69 -5.31 12.38
CA ASP A 127 8.68 -4.33 11.88
C ASP A 127 8.01 -3.09 11.29
N LEU A 128 6.96 -3.27 10.51
CA LEU A 128 6.17 -2.18 9.95
C LEU A 128 5.62 -1.26 11.05
N GLN A 129 5.05 -1.83 12.10
CA GLN A 129 4.53 -1.06 13.23
C GLN A 129 5.64 -0.31 13.97
N ARG A 130 6.83 -0.93 14.13
CA ARG A 130 7.98 -0.28 14.75
C ARG A 130 8.46 0.92 13.91
N TYR A 131 8.60 0.76 12.59
CA TYR A 131 8.93 1.86 11.69
C TYR A 131 7.91 3.01 11.75
N LEU A 132 6.61 2.68 11.76
CA LEU A 132 5.55 3.70 11.87
C LEU A 132 5.57 4.46 13.20
N ARG A 133 6.11 3.87 14.27
CA ARG A 133 6.34 4.54 15.56
C ARG A 133 7.68 5.29 15.65
N GLY A 134 8.50 5.23 14.59
CA GLY A 134 9.84 5.83 14.57
C GLY A 134 10.87 5.06 15.42
N GLU A 135 10.63 3.78 15.67
CA GLU A 135 11.55 2.92 16.40
C GLU A 135 12.66 2.40 15.47
N GLN A 136 13.83 2.17 16.04
CA GLN A 136 14.92 1.50 15.34
C GLN A 136 14.60 -0.01 15.21
N VAL A 137 14.73 -0.55 13.99
CA VAL A 137 14.53 -1.97 13.69
C VAL A 137 15.89 -2.56 13.34
N GLU A 138 16.30 -3.60 14.06
CA GLU A 138 17.51 -4.35 13.75
C GLU A 138 17.24 -5.26 12.53
N PHE A 139 18.17 -5.25 11.58
CA PHE A 139 18.13 -6.21 10.47
C PHE A 139 18.63 -7.56 10.99
N SER A 140 17.83 -8.60 10.88
CA SER A 140 18.34 -9.96 11.03
C SER A 140 19.12 -10.33 9.76
N GLU A 141 20.27 -11.00 9.91
CA GLU A 141 21.08 -11.47 8.77
C GLU A 141 20.34 -12.44 7.84
N ASP A 142 19.21 -12.99 8.27
CA ASP A 142 18.32 -13.84 7.48
C ASP A 142 17.41 -13.06 6.50
N SER A 143 17.37 -11.74 6.57
CA SER A 143 16.77 -10.94 5.52
C SER A 143 17.72 -10.91 4.33
N ASN A 144 17.35 -11.52 3.21
CA ASN A 144 18.06 -11.55 1.91
C ASN A 144 18.25 -10.16 1.26
N VAL A 145 18.48 -9.15 2.06
CA VAL A 145 18.92 -7.83 1.62
C VAL A 145 20.41 -7.78 1.87
N GLY A 146 21.19 -7.96 0.80
CA GLY A 146 22.63 -7.80 0.86
C GLY A 146 22.96 -6.52 1.60
N SER A 147 23.93 -6.60 2.53
CA SER A 147 24.47 -5.47 3.28
C SER A 147 24.72 -4.30 2.33
N LEU A 148 23.89 -3.28 2.38
CA LEU A 148 24.26 -1.99 1.83
C LEU A 148 25.37 -1.45 2.72
N ASN A 149 26.61 -1.67 2.30
CA ASN A 149 27.74 -0.87 2.77
C ASN A 149 27.45 0.56 2.31
N LEU A 150 26.84 1.33 3.17
CA LEU A 150 26.91 2.78 3.05
C LEU A 150 28.37 3.12 3.34
N GLY A 151 29.17 3.23 2.26
CA GLY A 151 30.57 3.63 2.38
C GLY A 151 30.68 4.88 3.23
N ASP A 152 31.78 4.98 3.94
CA ASP A 152 32.12 6.07 4.85
C ASP A 152 31.69 7.41 4.26
N GLN A 153 30.80 8.10 4.98
CA GLN A 153 30.45 9.48 4.66
C GLN A 153 31.74 10.29 4.87
N PRO A 154 32.21 11.06 3.89
CA PRO A 154 33.33 11.97 4.13
C PRO A 154 32.89 13.05 5.12
N ASP A 155 33.75 13.34 6.08
CA ASP A 155 33.64 14.41 7.08
C ASP A 155 33.39 15.79 6.47
#